data_132ec15d8756e4394545421c734985cb
#
_entry.id   132ec15d8756e4394545421c734985cb
#
_cell.length_a   1.000
_cell.length_b   1.000
_cell.length_c   1.000
_cell.angle_alpha   90.00
_cell.angle_beta   90.00
_cell.angle_gamma   90.00
#
_symmetry.space_group_name_H-M   'P 1'
#
loop_
_entity.id
_entity.type
_entity.pdbx_description
1 polymer ?
#
loop_
_entity_poly.entity_id
_entity_poly.type
_entity_poly.pdbx_seq_one_letter_code
_entity_poly.pdbx_strand_id
1 'polypeptide(L)'
;MRLLCIPYAGGSGRAFQCWRPYLRCGIELHPVELAGQGRRSGEPPYREFAEAADDIAHRLVAAAGGDEYAVYGHSLGGLVAYEALHRLAARGLPGPRRLFVSACKPPQLERGQPPLHTLPDRQFLQALATLGGVPAALLGDPNAVAFYAPLVRNDYRIYEEYRYAPKPAPLSCAITVVVGEHDLVTTPGEAEHWRELSTGPVTAVVLAGAGHFFLDERAAEIVTCLNATLTPANSSTCGSTGASTLSVVNS
;
A
#
# COMPACT_ATOMS: atom_id res chain seq x y z
N MET A 1 -10.46 16.47 2.75
CA MET A 1 -9.16 15.76 2.88
C MET A 1 -9.02 14.73 1.77
N ARG A 2 -7.87 14.67 1.09
CA ARG A 2 -7.63 13.70 0.03
C ARG A 2 -6.93 12.46 0.58
N LEU A 3 -7.44 11.28 0.25
CA LEU A 3 -6.82 9.97 0.54
C LEU A 3 -6.18 9.44 -0.74
N LEU A 4 -4.86 9.55 -0.84
CA LEU A 4 -4.08 9.15 -2.01
C LEU A 4 -3.69 7.68 -1.86
N CYS A 5 -4.20 6.79 -2.73
CA CYS A 5 -4.07 5.34 -2.60
C CYS A 5 -3.17 4.76 -3.69
N ILE A 6 -2.07 4.10 -3.29
CA ILE A 6 -1.10 3.47 -4.19
C ILE A 6 -1.29 1.95 -4.12
N PRO A 7 -1.59 1.29 -5.24
CA PRO A 7 -1.88 -0.14 -5.24
C PRO A 7 -0.62 -1.01 -5.13
N TYR A 8 -0.85 -2.31 -4.97
CA TYR A 8 0.17 -3.37 -4.99
C TYR A 8 0.71 -3.62 -6.42
N ALA A 9 1.74 -4.45 -6.53
CA ALA A 9 2.35 -4.88 -7.80
C ALA A 9 1.31 -5.45 -8.78
N GLY A 10 1.22 -4.90 -9.99
CA GLY A 10 0.22 -5.25 -10.98
C GLY A 10 -1.20 -4.72 -10.67
N GLY A 11 -1.38 -4.05 -9.54
CA GLY A 11 -2.66 -3.49 -9.13
C GLY A 11 -2.99 -2.16 -9.81
N SER A 12 -4.26 -1.79 -9.76
CA SER A 12 -4.73 -0.50 -10.27
C SER A 12 -5.63 0.19 -9.25
N GLY A 13 -6.05 1.41 -9.53
CA GLY A 13 -6.98 2.16 -8.71
C GLY A 13 -8.33 1.48 -8.47
N ARG A 14 -8.64 0.43 -9.23
CA ARG A 14 -9.84 -0.39 -9.01
C ARG A 14 -9.83 -1.09 -7.66
N ALA A 15 -8.66 -1.46 -7.15
CA ALA A 15 -8.50 -2.12 -5.86
C ALA A 15 -9.12 -1.34 -4.67
N PHE A 16 -9.32 -0.03 -4.82
CA PHE A 16 -9.85 0.83 -3.76
C PHE A 16 -11.30 1.28 -3.99
N GLN A 17 -11.94 0.89 -5.11
CA GLN A 17 -13.30 1.38 -5.43
C GLN A 17 -14.36 0.88 -4.45
N CYS A 18 -14.19 -0.34 -3.92
CA CYS A 18 -15.06 -0.94 -2.90
C CYS A 18 -15.09 -0.15 -1.58
N TRP A 19 -14.13 0.76 -1.35
CA TRP A 19 -14.06 1.58 -0.14
C TRP A 19 -15.00 2.78 -0.14
N ARG A 20 -15.42 3.28 -1.30
CA ARG A 20 -16.23 4.49 -1.44
C ARG A 20 -17.49 4.51 -0.58
N PRO A 21 -18.27 3.40 -0.48
CA PRO A 21 -19.48 3.39 0.33
C PRO A 21 -19.25 3.53 1.83
N TYR A 22 -18.03 3.22 2.31
CA TYR A 22 -17.68 3.21 3.73
C TYR A 22 -16.93 4.48 4.17
N LEU A 23 -16.41 5.28 3.22
CA LEU A 23 -15.67 6.50 3.54
C LEU A 23 -16.61 7.58 4.09
N ARG A 24 -16.19 8.25 5.16
CA ARG A 24 -16.91 9.39 5.72
C ARG A 24 -16.93 10.57 4.76
N CYS A 25 -18.00 11.36 4.86
CA CYS A 25 -18.10 12.65 4.18
C CYS A 25 -16.86 13.52 4.47
N GLY A 26 -16.30 14.12 3.41
CA GLY A 26 -15.09 14.94 3.48
C GLY A 26 -13.78 14.19 3.29
N ILE A 27 -13.79 12.86 3.12
CA ILE A 27 -12.63 12.06 2.67
C ILE A 27 -12.84 11.68 1.21
N GLU A 28 -11.96 12.16 0.33
CA GLU A 28 -12.01 11.90 -1.11
C GLU A 28 -10.95 10.88 -1.50
N LEU A 29 -11.39 9.78 -2.10
CA LEU A 29 -10.51 8.70 -2.59
C LEU A 29 -9.88 9.07 -3.93
N HIS A 30 -8.55 9.15 -3.96
CA HIS A 30 -7.74 9.44 -5.13
C HIS A 30 -6.71 8.33 -5.37
N PRO A 31 -6.96 7.38 -6.28
CA PRO A 31 -5.96 6.40 -6.68
C PRO A 31 -4.77 7.05 -7.38
N VAL A 32 -3.56 6.66 -7.01
CA VAL A 32 -2.29 7.06 -7.61
C VAL A 32 -1.63 5.82 -8.18
N GLU A 33 -1.76 5.63 -9.49
CA GLU A 33 -1.33 4.41 -10.16
C GLU A 33 0.15 4.45 -10.57
N LEU A 34 0.80 3.29 -10.55
CA LEU A 34 2.15 3.10 -11.04
C LEU A 34 2.16 3.13 -12.59
N ALA A 35 3.27 3.52 -13.19
CA ALA A 35 3.44 3.45 -14.64
C ALA A 35 3.31 2.00 -15.14
N GLY A 36 2.67 1.81 -16.28
CA GLY A 36 2.34 0.49 -16.82
C GLY A 36 1.06 -0.12 -16.26
N GLN A 37 0.40 0.51 -15.25
CA GLN A 37 -0.78 -0.05 -14.59
C GLN A 37 -2.01 0.84 -14.76
N GLY A 38 -3.19 0.20 -14.75
CA GLY A 38 -4.48 0.88 -14.76
C GLY A 38 -4.65 1.91 -15.88
N ARG A 39 -4.89 3.17 -15.53
CA ARG A 39 -5.01 4.28 -16.50
C ARG A 39 -3.68 4.67 -17.14
N ARG A 40 -2.56 4.18 -16.57
CA ARG A 40 -1.21 4.43 -17.03
C ARG A 40 -0.62 3.24 -17.79
N SER A 41 -1.44 2.28 -18.22
CA SER A 41 -1.03 1.07 -18.93
C SER A 41 -0.30 1.33 -20.25
N GLY A 42 -0.47 2.52 -20.84
CA GLY A 42 0.27 2.95 -22.03
C GLY A 42 1.63 3.59 -21.74
N GLU A 43 1.98 3.81 -20.48
CA GLU A 43 3.28 4.34 -20.08
C GLU A 43 4.30 3.19 -19.90
N PRO A 44 5.58 3.39 -20.24
CA PRO A 44 6.60 2.38 -20.01
C PRO A 44 6.73 2.10 -18.50
N PRO A 45 6.86 0.82 -18.10
CA PRO A 45 7.07 0.47 -16.70
C PRO A 45 8.43 0.98 -16.22
N TYR A 46 8.57 1.18 -14.90
CA TYR A 46 9.81 1.67 -14.30
C TYR A 46 10.98 0.69 -14.51
N ARG A 47 12.16 1.22 -14.75
CA ARG A 47 13.40 0.44 -14.88
C ARG A 47 13.96 0.03 -13.53
N GLU A 48 13.78 0.88 -12.52
CA GLU A 48 14.26 0.67 -11.16
C GLU A 48 13.31 1.27 -10.13
N PHE A 49 13.45 0.86 -8.89
CA PHE A 49 12.59 1.31 -7.80
C PHE A 49 12.67 2.82 -7.55
N ALA A 50 13.85 3.41 -7.75
CA ALA A 50 14.07 4.85 -7.56
C ALA A 50 13.19 5.70 -8.50
N GLU A 51 13.04 5.27 -9.78
CA GLU A 51 12.15 5.94 -10.74
C GLU A 51 10.67 5.92 -10.25
N ALA A 52 10.22 4.78 -9.71
CA ALA A 52 8.87 4.66 -9.17
C ALA A 52 8.65 5.62 -8.00
N ALA A 53 9.61 5.69 -7.09
CA ALA A 53 9.50 6.57 -5.92
C ALA A 53 9.57 8.06 -6.30
N ASP A 54 10.36 8.43 -7.30
CA ASP A 54 10.44 9.81 -7.79
C ASP A 54 9.15 10.23 -8.52
N ASP A 55 8.61 9.38 -9.41
CA ASP A 55 7.36 9.64 -10.11
C ASP A 55 6.19 9.75 -9.12
N ILE A 56 6.09 8.82 -8.16
CA ILE A 56 5.03 8.86 -7.16
C ILE A 56 5.16 10.08 -6.26
N ALA A 57 6.36 10.53 -5.89
CA ALA A 57 6.54 11.77 -5.14
C ALA A 57 5.93 12.97 -5.88
N HIS A 58 6.20 13.12 -7.18
CA HIS A 58 5.60 14.17 -8.01
C HIS A 58 4.08 14.07 -8.08
N ARG A 59 3.55 12.86 -8.24
CA ARG A 59 2.10 12.61 -8.32
C ARG A 59 1.38 12.87 -7.01
N LEU A 60 2.00 12.56 -5.88
CA LEU A 60 1.43 12.88 -4.56
C LEU A 60 1.24 14.39 -4.39
N VAL A 61 2.24 15.20 -4.75
CA VAL A 61 2.14 16.66 -4.70
C VAL A 61 1.04 17.18 -5.63
N ALA A 62 1.03 16.72 -6.88
CA ALA A 62 0.02 17.11 -7.87
C ALA A 62 -1.40 16.72 -7.41
N ALA A 63 -1.56 15.50 -6.90
CA ALA A 63 -2.87 15.00 -6.43
C ALA A 63 -3.31 15.67 -5.12
N ALA A 64 -2.39 16.05 -4.24
CA ALA A 64 -2.69 16.82 -3.03
C ALA A 64 -3.21 18.22 -3.36
N GLY A 65 -2.68 18.85 -4.42
CA GLY A 65 -3.17 20.17 -4.90
C GLY A 65 -3.11 21.28 -3.86
N GLY A 66 -2.23 21.17 -2.86
CA GLY A 66 -2.11 22.10 -1.75
C GLY A 66 -3.06 21.81 -0.57
N ASP A 67 -3.97 20.84 -0.68
CA ASP A 67 -4.87 20.43 0.39
C ASP A 67 -4.18 19.47 1.38
N GLU A 68 -4.76 19.36 2.57
CA GLU A 68 -4.39 18.33 3.54
C GLU A 68 -4.69 16.94 2.97
N TYR A 69 -3.72 16.03 3.05
CA TYR A 69 -3.84 14.68 2.48
C TYR A 69 -3.29 13.60 3.40
N ALA A 70 -3.73 12.38 3.15
CA ALA A 70 -3.17 11.15 3.69
C ALA A 70 -2.77 10.22 2.54
N VAL A 71 -1.81 9.34 2.80
CA VAL A 71 -1.35 8.35 1.81
C VAL A 71 -1.66 6.96 2.33
N TYR A 72 -2.22 6.11 1.48
CA TYR A 72 -2.39 4.68 1.72
C TYR A 72 -1.62 3.91 0.65
N GLY A 73 -0.73 3.01 1.07
CA GLY A 73 -0.01 2.13 0.15
C GLY A 73 -0.13 0.67 0.56
N HIS A 74 -0.49 -0.21 -0.39
CA HIS A 74 -0.55 -1.64 -0.16
C HIS A 74 0.63 -2.37 -0.79
N SER A 75 1.33 -3.21 -0.02
CA SER A 75 2.45 -4.03 -0.47
C SER A 75 3.54 -3.16 -1.14
N LEU A 76 3.87 -3.37 -2.43
CA LEU A 76 4.75 -2.49 -3.20
C LEU A 76 4.36 -1.01 -3.06
N GLY A 77 3.05 -0.70 -3.12
CA GLY A 77 2.57 0.68 -2.98
C GLY A 77 2.91 1.31 -1.64
N GLY A 78 2.96 0.53 -0.55
CA GLY A 78 3.40 0.99 0.76
C GLY A 78 4.89 1.35 0.79
N LEU A 79 5.72 0.51 0.17
CA LEU A 79 7.15 0.73 0.06
C LEU A 79 7.47 1.95 -0.82
N VAL A 80 6.79 2.07 -1.97
CA VAL A 80 6.93 3.22 -2.88
C VAL A 80 6.47 4.50 -2.19
N ALA A 81 5.36 4.46 -1.43
CA ALA A 81 4.88 5.60 -0.64
C ALA A 81 5.95 6.07 0.35
N TYR A 82 6.51 5.16 1.14
CA TYR A 82 7.57 5.48 2.11
C TYR A 82 8.75 6.19 1.45
N GLU A 83 9.28 5.64 0.37
CA GLU A 83 10.40 6.22 -0.37
C GLU A 83 10.04 7.56 -1.01
N ALA A 84 8.84 7.70 -1.56
CA ALA A 84 8.35 8.95 -2.14
C ALA A 84 8.27 10.06 -1.08
N LEU A 85 7.79 9.75 0.12
CA LEU A 85 7.69 10.73 1.21
C LEU A 85 9.07 11.22 1.67
N HIS A 86 10.10 10.37 1.68
CA HIS A 86 11.46 10.80 1.93
C HIS A 86 12.00 11.74 0.85
N ARG A 87 11.62 11.54 -0.42
CA ARG A 87 11.95 12.47 -1.52
C ARG A 87 11.26 13.82 -1.36
N LEU A 88 10.02 13.82 -0.88
CA LEU A 88 9.31 15.08 -0.57
C LEU A 88 9.99 15.81 0.60
N ALA A 89 10.30 15.11 1.68
CA ALA A 89 10.99 15.68 2.83
C ALA A 89 12.35 16.28 2.46
N ALA A 90 13.14 15.59 1.62
CA ALA A 90 14.43 16.08 1.12
C ALA A 90 14.32 17.35 0.27
N ARG A 91 13.14 17.61 -0.33
CA ARG A 91 12.84 18.82 -1.10
C ARG A 91 12.17 19.91 -0.26
N GLY A 92 11.98 19.70 1.05
CA GLY A 92 11.27 20.63 1.94
C GLY A 92 9.77 20.75 1.65
N LEU A 93 9.18 19.77 0.94
CA LEU A 93 7.77 19.77 0.59
C LEU A 93 6.93 19.17 1.72
N PRO A 94 5.66 19.63 1.89
CA PRO A 94 4.81 19.17 2.95
C PRO A 94 4.48 17.68 2.81
N GLY A 95 4.67 16.91 3.90
CA GLY A 95 4.27 15.51 4.00
C GLY A 95 2.77 15.34 4.25
N PRO A 96 2.27 14.09 4.21
CA PRO A 96 0.89 13.79 4.55
C PRO A 96 0.65 13.92 6.05
N ARG A 97 -0.61 14.11 6.42
CA ARG A 97 -1.04 13.99 7.82
C ARG A 97 -0.75 12.61 8.39
N ARG A 98 -0.91 11.58 7.57
CA ARG A 98 -0.69 10.17 7.95
C ARG A 98 -0.31 9.32 6.73
N LEU A 99 0.60 8.39 6.96
CA LEU A 99 0.89 7.29 6.06
C LEU A 99 0.23 6.02 6.59
N PHE A 100 -0.57 5.36 5.77
CA PHE A 100 -1.05 4.01 5.98
C PHE A 100 -0.21 3.06 5.13
N VAL A 101 0.47 2.12 5.77
CA VAL A 101 1.19 1.03 5.10
C VAL A 101 0.44 -0.26 5.37
N SER A 102 0.14 -1.00 4.34
CA SER A 102 -0.74 -2.16 4.40
C SER A 102 -0.07 -3.34 3.71
N ALA A 103 -0.01 -4.50 4.39
CA ALA A 103 0.66 -5.71 3.89
C ALA A 103 2.08 -5.41 3.34
N CYS A 104 2.82 -4.55 4.02
CA CYS A 104 4.09 -4.02 3.54
C CYS A 104 5.19 -4.29 4.56
N LYS A 105 6.15 -5.13 4.19
CA LYS A 105 7.32 -5.39 5.02
C LYS A 105 8.13 -4.11 5.22
N PRO A 106 8.53 -3.78 6.46
CA PRO A 106 9.40 -2.65 6.74
C PRO A 106 10.64 -2.64 5.84
N PRO A 107 11.02 -1.48 5.27
CA PRO A 107 12.08 -1.42 4.26
C PRO A 107 13.44 -1.89 4.73
N GLN A 108 13.77 -1.73 6.03
CA GLN A 108 15.04 -2.13 6.64
C GLN A 108 15.16 -3.64 6.88
N LEU A 109 14.06 -4.39 6.81
CA LEU A 109 14.10 -5.85 6.97
C LEU A 109 14.45 -6.55 5.66
N GLU A 110 15.26 -7.59 5.75
CA GLU A 110 15.63 -8.40 4.60
C GLU A 110 14.41 -9.11 3.98
N ARG A 111 14.40 -9.17 2.66
CA ARG A 111 13.39 -9.88 1.86
C ARG A 111 13.93 -11.26 1.47
N GLY A 112 14.13 -12.14 2.45
CA GLY A 112 14.85 -13.41 2.34
C GLY A 112 14.28 -14.49 1.41
N GLN A 113 13.36 -14.16 0.50
CA GLN A 113 12.77 -15.09 -0.46
C GLN A 113 13.57 -15.09 -1.78
N PRO A 114 13.72 -16.24 -2.46
CA PRO A 114 14.22 -16.26 -3.83
C PRO A 114 13.36 -15.37 -4.73
N PRO A 115 13.95 -14.63 -5.69
CA PRO A 115 13.22 -13.69 -6.51
C PRO A 115 12.21 -14.39 -7.42
N LEU A 116 10.93 -14.11 -7.21
CA LEU A 116 9.84 -14.69 -7.99
C LEU A 116 9.84 -14.20 -9.45
N HIS A 117 10.27 -12.94 -9.68
CA HIS A 117 10.28 -12.37 -11.04
C HIS A 117 11.17 -13.12 -12.02
N THR A 118 12.10 -13.98 -11.56
CA THR A 118 12.97 -14.78 -12.41
C THR A 118 12.35 -16.11 -12.83
N LEU A 119 11.24 -16.52 -12.22
CA LEU A 119 10.55 -17.77 -12.54
C LEU A 119 9.88 -17.71 -13.91
N PRO A 120 9.71 -18.86 -14.61
CA PRO A 120 8.85 -18.96 -15.78
C PRO A 120 7.44 -18.45 -15.49
N ASP A 121 6.75 -17.87 -16.49
CA ASP A 121 5.46 -17.16 -16.31
C ASP A 121 4.44 -17.93 -15.48
N ARG A 122 4.23 -19.20 -15.78
CA ARG A 122 3.27 -20.04 -15.06
C ARG A 122 3.67 -20.24 -13.59
N GLN A 123 4.95 -20.49 -13.32
CA GLN A 123 5.44 -20.69 -11.96
C GLN A 123 5.39 -19.38 -11.15
N PHE A 124 5.72 -18.27 -11.80
CA PHE A 124 5.59 -16.93 -11.22
C PHE A 124 4.16 -16.65 -10.78
N LEU A 125 3.18 -16.80 -11.70
CA LEU A 125 1.77 -16.56 -11.36
C LEU A 125 1.21 -17.59 -10.36
N GLN A 126 1.72 -18.83 -10.37
CA GLN A 126 1.39 -19.84 -9.36
C GLN A 126 1.82 -19.40 -7.96
N ALA A 127 3.04 -18.88 -7.83
CA ALA A 127 3.53 -18.34 -6.56
C ALA A 127 2.67 -17.14 -6.09
N LEU A 128 2.25 -16.27 -7.00
CA LEU A 128 1.34 -15.16 -6.66
C LEU A 128 -0.06 -15.63 -6.28
N ALA A 129 -0.54 -16.70 -6.87
CA ALA A 129 -1.84 -17.28 -6.51
C ALA A 129 -1.86 -17.82 -5.08
N THR A 130 -0.73 -18.35 -4.56
CA THR A 130 -0.64 -18.78 -3.15
C THR A 130 -0.74 -17.62 -2.17
N LEU A 131 -0.41 -16.40 -2.61
CA LEU A 131 -0.57 -15.17 -1.83
C LEU A 131 -1.99 -14.59 -1.94
N GLY A 132 -2.83 -15.14 -2.83
CA GLY A 132 -4.16 -14.61 -3.11
C GLY A 132 -4.20 -13.50 -4.18
N GLY A 133 -3.07 -13.15 -4.79
CA GLY A 133 -2.96 -12.04 -5.75
C GLY A 133 -3.42 -12.37 -7.18
N VAL A 134 -3.61 -13.66 -7.50
CA VAL A 134 -4.01 -14.14 -8.83
C VAL A 134 -5.13 -15.16 -8.69
N PRO A 135 -6.26 -15.00 -9.39
CA PRO A 135 -7.31 -16.02 -9.41
C PRO A 135 -6.80 -17.35 -9.97
N ALA A 136 -7.06 -18.46 -9.29
CA ALA A 136 -6.62 -19.79 -9.72
C ALA A 136 -7.11 -20.16 -11.13
N ALA A 137 -8.29 -19.68 -11.53
CA ALA A 137 -8.85 -19.90 -12.87
C ALA A 137 -7.96 -19.35 -13.99
N LEU A 138 -7.21 -18.26 -13.75
CA LEU A 138 -6.28 -17.67 -14.72
C LEU A 138 -5.16 -18.65 -15.09
N LEU A 139 -4.71 -19.48 -14.16
CA LEU A 139 -3.64 -20.45 -14.39
C LEU A 139 -4.04 -21.59 -15.34
N GLY A 140 -5.33 -21.78 -15.55
CA GLY A 140 -5.88 -22.77 -16.49
C GLY A 140 -5.80 -22.35 -17.96
N ASP A 141 -5.63 -21.06 -18.25
CA ASP A 141 -5.57 -20.52 -19.61
C ASP A 141 -4.15 -20.02 -19.95
N PRO A 142 -3.41 -20.70 -20.86
CA PRO A 142 -2.08 -20.29 -21.29
C PRO A 142 -2.03 -18.86 -21.87
N ASN A 143 -3.08 -18.42 -22.56
CA ASN A 143 -3.12 -17.07 -23.14
C ASN A 143 -3.29 -16.00 -22.04
N ALA A 144 -4.11 -16.29 -21.04
CA ALA A 144 -4.24 -15.42 -19.86
C ALA A 144 -2.92 -15.34 -19.10
N VAL A 145 -2.21 -16.45 -18.91
CA VAL A 145 -0.88 -16.49 -18.29
C VAL A 145 0.12 -15.62 -19.08
N ALA A 146 0.21 -15.81 -20.40
CA ALA A 146 1.14 -15.07 -21.26
C ALA A 146 0.84 -13.57 -21.28
N PHE A 147 -0.43 -13.19 -21.17
CA PHE A 147 -0.85 -11.79 -21.13
C PHE A 147 -0.58 -11.15 -19.75
N TYR A 148 -0.90 -11.85 -18.66
CA TYR A 148 -0.91 -11.26 -17.31
C TYR A 148 0.47 -11.24 -16.65
N ALA A 149 1.30 -12.29 -16.88
CA ALA A 149 2.61 -12.38 -16.23
C ALA A 149 3.52 -11.18 -16.52
N PRO A 150 3.68 -10.68 -17.77
CA PRO A 150 4.51 -9.50 -18.05
C PRO A 150 4.02 -8.23 -17.33
N LEU A 151 2.72 -8.05 -17.18
CA LEU A 151 2.13 -6.86 -16.55
C LEU A 151 2.50 -6.73 -15.06
N VAL A 152 2.65 -7.87 -14.38
CA VAL A 152 2.95 -7.90 -12.94
C VAL A 152 4.44 -8.06 -12.67
N ARG A 153 5.16 -8.76 -13.56
CA ARG A 153 6.56 -9.16 -13.38
C ARG A 153 7.49 -7.99 -13.16
N ASN A 154 7.31 -6.89 -13.89
CA ASN A 154 8.19 -5.73 -13.72
C ASN A 154 8.04 -5.09 -12.34
N ASP A 155 6.82 -4.97 -11.83
CA ASP A 155 6.56 -4.42 -10.50
C ASP A 155 7.18 -5.31 -9.41
N TYR A 156 7.08 -6.65 -9.58
CA TYR A 156 7.75 -7.61 -8.69
C TYR A 156 9.27 -7.48 -8.76
N ARG A 157 9.84 -7.32 -9.96
CA ARG A 157 11.28 -7.14 -10.13
C ARG A 157 11.80 -5.93 -9.37
N ILE A 158 11.21 -4.76 -9.58
CA ILE A 158 11.67 -3.56 -8.87
C ILE A 158 11.46 -3.66 -7.36
N TYR A 159 10.41 -4.36 -6.89
CA TYR A 159 10.18 -4.64 -5.48
C TYR A 159 11.24 -5.57 -4.88
N GLU A 160 11.58 -6.66 -5.56
CA GLU A 160 12.54 -7.66 -5.09
C GLU A 160 13.99 -7.18 -5.21
N GLU A 161 14.29 -6.34 -6.21
CA GLU A 161 15.59 -5.69 -6.39
C GLU A 161 15.80 -4.49 -5.48
N TYR A 162 14.75 -3.98 -4.80
CA TYR A 162 14.89 -2.87 -3.87
C TYR A 162 15.89 -3.20 -2.75
N ARG A 163 16.77 -2.22 -2.46
CA ARG A 163 17.71 -2.27 -1.35
C ARG A 163 17.52 -1.03 -0.48
N TYR A 164 17.28 -1.27 0.81
CA TYR A 164 17.12 -0.18 1.76
C TYR A 164 18.43 0.58 1.96
N ALA A 165 18.34 1.88 1.85
CA ALA A 165 19.41 2.79 2.27
C ALA A 165 18.91 3.59 3.48
N PRO A 166 19.68 3.62 4.60
CA PRO A 166 19.32 4.41 5.78
C PRO A 166 19.00 5.85 5.42
N LYS A 167 17.96 6.40 6.05
CA LYS A 167 17.53 7.78 5.79
C LYS A 167 18.18 8.73 6.80
N PRO A 168 18.41 10.01 6.40
CA PRO A 168 18.97 11.02 7.31
C PRO A 168 18.15 11.25 8.56
N ALA A 169 16.81 11.09 8.47
CA ALA A 169 15.89 11.16 9.60
C ALA A 169 14.65 10.28 9.29
N PRO A 170 13.95 9.75 10.32
CA PRO A 170 12.65 9.13 10.15
C PRO A 170 11.61 10.12 9.58
N LEU A 171 10.49 9.60 9.06
CA LEU A 171 9.35 10.43 8.65
C LEU A 171 8.78 11.16 9.88
N SER A 172 8.22 12.35 9.69
CA SER A 172 7.58 13.11 10.76
C SER A 172 6.07 12.85 10.90
N CYS A 173 5.45 12.24 9.89
CA CYS A 173 4.01 11.97 9.89
C CYS A 173 3.66 10.72 10.71
N ALA A 174 2.45 10.68 11.25
CA ALA A 174 1.95 9.47 11.88
C ALA A 174 1.89 8.29 10.87
N ILE A 175 2.15 7.05 11.34
CA ILE A 175 2.01 5.84 10.52
C ILE A 175 0.94 4.93 11.13
N THR A 176 0.08 4.38 10.27
CA THR A 176 -0.77 3.24 10.64
C THR A 176 -0.38 2.05 9.77
N VAL A 177 -0.01 0.96 10.42
CA VAL A 177 0.34 -0.30 9.77
C VAL A 177 -0.88 -1.22 9.80
N VAL A 178 -1.29 -1.74 8.64
CA VAL A 178 -2.39 -2.71 8.54
C VAL A 178 -1.82 -4.01 8.00
N VAL A 179 -1.97 -5.10 8.72
CA VAL A 179 -1.40 -6.39 8.36
C VAL A 179 -2.40 -7.52 8.57
N GLY A 180 -2.43 -8.50 7.66
CA GLY A 180 -3.22 -9.71 7.84
C GLY A 180 -2.55 -10.66 8.86
N GLU A 181 -3.35 -11.31 9.72
CA GLU A 181 -2.85 -12.28 10.68
C GLU A 181 -2.08 -13.43 10.01
N HIS A 182 -2.52 -13.82 8.81
CA HIS A 182 -1.94 -14.91 8.01
C HIS A 182 -1.17 -14.40 6.76
N ASP A 183 -0.71 -13.15 6.79
CA ASP A 183 0.10 -12.60 5.70
C ASP A 183 1.45 -13.32 5.63
N LEU A 184 1.74 -13.94 4.48
CA LEU A 184 2.98 -14.70 4.23
C LEU A 184 4.15 -13.82 3.79
N VAL A 185 3.90 -12.54 3.47
CA VAL A 185 4.93 -11.56 3.04
C VAL A 185 5.42 -10.71 4.20
N THR A 186 4.49 -10.34 5.09
CA THR A 186 4.77 -9.51 6.26
C THR A 186 3.98 -10.01 7.44
N THR A 187 4.67 -10.53 8.44
CA THR A 187 4.04 -10.97 9.68
C THR A 187 3.67 -9.78 10.58
N PRO A 188 2.68 -9.95 11.49
CA PRO A 188 2.39 -8.93 12.50
C PRO A 188 3.61 -8.52 13.34
N GLY A 189 4.50 -9.47 13.68
CA GLY A 189 5.73 -9.19 14.40
C GLY A 189 6.73 -8.34 13.61
N GLU A 190 6.88 -8.59 12.32
CA GLU A 190 7.71 -7.75 11.45
C GLU A 190 7.12 -6.34 11.29
N ALA A 191 5.80 -6.20 11.27
CA ALA A 191 5.12 -4.92 11.14
C ALA A 191 5.46 -3.93 12.27
N GLU A 192 5.83 -4.41 13.47
CA GLU A 192 6.25 -3.55 14.58
C GLU A 192 7.49 -2.70 14.28
N HIS A 193 8.38 -3.15 13.39
CA HIS A 193 9.58 -2.40 13.00
C HIS A 193 9.29 -1.11 12.21
N TRP A 194 8.03 -0.88 11.78
CA TRP A 194 7.64 0.42 11.26
C TRP A 194 7.76 1.55 12.29
N ARG A 195 7.79 1.23 13.61
CA ARG A 195 7.98 2.21 14.70
C ARG A 195 9.30 2.95 14.60
N GLU A 196 10.34 2.32 14.05
CA GLU A 196 11.67 2.91 13.89
C GLU A 196 11.72 3.95 12.74
N LEU A 197 10.71 4.00 11.89
CA LEU A 197 10.71 4.74 10.63
C LEU A 197 9.93 6.05 10.70
N SER A 198 9.36 6.39 11.86
CA SER A 198 8.70 7.69 12.08
C SER A 198 8.96 8.23 13.48
N THR A 199 9.07 9.56 13.59
CA THR A 199 9.02 10.30 14.87
C THR A 199 7.61 10.57 15.33
N GLY A 200 6.61 10.42 14.44
CA GLY A 200 5.18 10.52 14.78
C GLY A 200 4.63 9.23 15.39
N PRO A 201 3.39 9.25 15.88
CA PRO A 201 2.73 8.06 16.42
C PRO A 201 2.62 6.95 15.38
N VAL A 202 3.00 5.72 15.77
CA VAL A 202 2.85 4.52 14.93
C VAL A 202 1.91 3.54 15.62
N THR A 203 0.86 3.13 14.91
CA THR A 203 -0.12 2.14 15.38
C THR A 203 -0.19 0.96 14.42
N ALA A 204 -0.33 -0.25 14.95
CA ALA A 204 -0.52 -1.46 14.16
C ALA A 204 -1.96 -1.98 14.32
N VAL A 205 -2.55 -2.42 13.21
CA VAL A 205 -3.87 -3.06 13.14
C VAL A 205 -3.70 -4.41 12.48
N VAL A 206 -3.99 -5.48 13.22
CA VAL A 206 -3.97 -6.85 12.72
C VAL A 206 -5.38 -7.25 12.32
N LEU A 207 -5.57 -7.64 11.06
CA LEU A 207 -6.83 -8.13 10.54
C LEU A 207 -6.91 -9.65 10.75
N ALA A 208 -7.74 -10.08 11.68
CA ALA A 208 -7.90 -11.48 12.04
C ALA A 208 -8.32 -12.35 10.85
N GLY A 209 -7.64 -13.48 10.63
CA GLY A 209 -7.89 -14.41 9.53
C GLY A 209 -7.55 -13.90 8.13
N ALA A 210 -7.04 -12.66 7.98
CA ALA A 210 -6.69 -12.11 6.67
C ALA A 210 -5.30 -12.57 6.21
N GLY A 211 -5.14 -12.85 4.90
CA GLY A 211 -3.86 -13.09 4.23
C GLY A 211 -3.23 -11.78 3.74
N HIS A 212 -2.52 -11.84 2.57
CA HIS A 212 -1.84 -10.67 2.00
C HIS A 212 -2.81 -9.73 1.26
N PHE A 213 -3.73 -10.25 0.45
CA PHE A 213 -4.66 -9.48 -0.39
C PHE A 213 -6.03 -9.34 0.29
N PHE A 214 -6.17 -8.40 1.21
CA PHE A 214 -7.38 -8.18 2.01
C PHE A 214 -8.15 -6.90 1.66
N LEU A 215 -7.70 -6.12 0.69
CA LEU A 215 -8.25 -4.78 0.41
C LEU A 215 -9.74 -4.77 0.09
N ASP A 216 -10.23 -5.80 -0.61
CA ASP A 216 -11.62 -5.94 -0.98
C ASP A 216 -12.43 -6.65 0.12
N GLU A 217 -11.95 -7.80 0.57
CA GLU A 217 -12.64 -8.62 1.56
C GLU A 217 -12.81 -7.92 2.92
N ARG A 218 -11.85 -7.05 3.30
CA ARG A 218 -11.83 -6.32 4.57
C ARG A 218 -12.03 -4.81 4.41
N ALA A 219 -12.65 -4.39 3.29
CA ALA A 219 -12.87 -2.98 2.97
C ALA A 219 -13.51 -2.18 4.11
N ALA A 220 -14.56 -2.71 4.73
CA ALA A 220 -15.27 -2.05 5.82
C ALA A 220 -14.38 -1.86 7.07
N GLU A 221 -13.56 -2.87 7.44
CA GLU A 221 -12.67 -2.81 8.59
C GLU A 221 -11.55 -1.79 8.36
N ILE A 222 -10.92 -1.84 7.18
CA ILE A 222 -9.87 -0.89 6.79
C ILE A 222 -10.41 0.53 6.82
N VAL A 223 -11.56 0.78 6.18
CA VAL A 223 -12.14 2.12 6.11
C VAL A 223 -12.62 2.61 7.47
N THR A 224 -13.06 1.72 8.36
CA THR A 224 -13.34 2.09 9.76
C THR A 224 -12.10 2.63 10.44
N CYS A 225 -10.94 1.98 10.28
CA CYS A 225 -9.65 2.46 10.78
C CYS A 225 -9.27 3.80 10.16
N LEU A 226 -9.41 3.97 8.84
CA LEU A 226 -9.14 5.21 8.13
C LEU A 226 -10.01 6.36 8.67
N ASN A 227 -11.30 6.14 8.79
CA ASN A 227 -12.27 7.13 9.30
C ASN A 227 -11.96 7.55 10.73
N ALA A 228 -11.59 6.62 11.60
CA ALA A 228 -11.24 6.89 13.00
C ALA A 228 -9.98 7.75 13.12
N THR A 229 -8.99 7.52 12.26
CA THR A 229 -7.67 8.17 12.37
C THR A 229 -7.56 9.48 11.56
N LEU A 230 -8.40 9.67 10.53
CA LEU A 230 -8.38 10.86 9.67
C LEU A 230 -9.38 11.92 10.05
N THR A 231 -10.33 11.63 10.95
CA THR A 231 -11.31 12.61 11.41
C THR A 231 -10.63 13.61 12.36
N PRO A 232 -10.81 14.93 12.19
CA PRO A 232 -10.42 15.90 13.20
C PRO A 232 -11.15 15.62 14.52
N ALA A 233 -10.48 15.83 15.66
CA ALA A 233 -11.04 15.59 16.99
C ALA A 233 -12.35 16.37 17.31
N ASN A 234 -12.76 17.31 16.46
CA ASN A 234 -13.87 18.26 16.67
C ASN A 234 -15.02 18.17 15.64
N SER A 235 -15.26 17.05 14.97
CA SER A 235 -16.48 16.93 14.14
C SER A 235 -17.55 16.11 14.87
N SER A 236 -18.45 16.83 15.56
CA SER A 236 -19.71 16.30 16.09
C SER A 236 -20.60 15.80 14.95
N THR A 237 -21.00 14.54 15.06
CA THR A 237 -22.19 13.88 14.53
C THR A 237 -22.62 14.06 13.07
N CYS A 238 -22.39 13.01 12.31
CA CYS A 238 -23.40 12.49 11.38
C CYS A 238 -23.57 10.98 11.67
N GLY A 239 -24.81 10.54 11.87
CA GLY A 239 -25.34 9.31 12.41
C GLY A 239 -24.50 8.03 12.40
N SER A 240 -24.44 7.39 13.55
CA SER A 240 -23.79 6.10 13.80
C SER A 240 -24.75 4.94 13.56
N THR A 241 -24.29 3.90 12.86
CA THR A 241 -24.81 2.53 13.04
C THR A 241 -23.63 1.54 12.99
N GLY A 242 -23.49 0.72 14.03
CA GLY A 242 -22.78 -0.55 14.05
C GLY A 242 -21.29 -0.50 14.42
N ALA A 243 -20.98 -0.66 15.71
CA ALA A 243 -19.61 -0.89 16.19
C ALA A 243 -19.31 -2.40 16.21
N SER A 244 -18.31 -2.81 15.43
CA SER A 244 -17.58 -4.08 15.62
C SER A 244 -16.27 -3.76 16.32
N THR A 245 -15.93 -4.52 17.34
CA THR A 245 -14.76 -4.36 18.19
C THR A 245 -13.47 -4.68 17.43
N LEU A 246 -12.66 -3.68 17.17
CA LEU A 246 -11.29 -3.83 16.68
C LEU A 246 -10.35 -3.95 17.89
N SER A 247 -9.55 -5.03 17.93
CA SER A 247 -8.50 -5.17 18.93
C SER A 247 -7.31 -4.26 18.60
N VAL A 248 -7.18 -3.18 19.35
CA VAL A 248 -6.00 -2.30 19.30
C VAL A 248 -5.00 -2.79 20.34
N VAL A 249 -3.82 -3.20 19.90
CA VAL A 249 -2.72 -3.52 20.81
C VAL A 249 -1.92 -2.23 21.05
N ASN A 250 -2.14 -1.61 22.21
CA ASN A 250 -1.31 -0.54 22.73
C ASN A 250 -0.25 -1.15 23.67
N SER A 251 1.00 -0.90 23.37
CA SER A 251 2.13 -1.13 24.29
C SER A 251 2.94 0.13 24.38
#